data_6322b038057d94c11cc004d0b8e39647
#
_entry.id   6322b038057d94c11cc004d0b8e39647
#
_cell.length_a   1.000
_cell.length_b   1.000
_cell.length_c   1.000
_cell.angle_alpha   90.00
_cell.angle_beta   90.00
_cell.angle_gamma   90.00
#
_symmetry.space_group_name_H-M   'P 1'
#
loop_
_entity.id
_entity.type
_entity.pdbx_description
1 polymer ?
#
loop_
_entity_poly.entity_id
_entity_poly.type
_entity_poly.pdbx_seq_one_letter_code
_entity_poly.pdbx_strand_id
1 'polypeptide(L)'
;IYVNLKDSVKKEDIQTRWHEVRNLVNDEKAALPAGVYGPYVNDRFDDVYGSIYAVTGDGFSYEEKRKSAEMLRRRLAAVEDVQKVELLGVQEQNIYIEMDQNKLASFGMNPSDVFRILQQQSAMMPAGTIHTSSRNVAIRVDGLLGSVEALENIPIHVGERSFHLGDVAKVTQTYTTPESSLFYFNGKPAIGIAVSMRVGGNNLTLGDNLNREIERSKADLPAGMDIGLVADQPKVVNESIHDFTESLLEAIVIVMAASFLSLGLWSGIVLALCIPVVVCATFLFMKWQGIDLHIVSLGALIVSLGLL
;
A
#
# COMPACT_ATOMS: atom_id res chain seq x y z
N ILE A 1 22.20 -0.03 -7.12
CA ILE A 1 22.92 0.67 -6.06
C ILE A 1 22.04 0.63 -4.82
N TYR A 2 22.61 0.17 -3.69
CA TYR A 2 21.94 0.21 -2.40
C TYR A 2 22.52 1.38 -1.61
N VAL A 3 21.66 2.19 -1.02
CA VAL A 3 22.04 3.32 -0.18
C VAL A 3 21.56 3.02 1.24
N ASN A 4 22.51 3.00 2.19
CA ASN A 4 22.18 2.80 3.60
C ASN A 4 22.44 4.12 4.36
N LEU A 5 21.46 4.52 5.16
CA LEU A 5 21.65 5.62 6.09
C LEU A 5 22.57 5.19 7.23
N LYS A 6 23.32 6.13 7.78
CA LYS A 6 24.18 5.86 8.96
C LYS A 6 23.31 5.62 10.19
N ASP A 7 23.75 4.72 11.07
CA ASP A 7 23.04 4.41 12.34
C ASP A 7 22.90 5.63 13.28
N SER A 8 23.71 6.68 13.05
CA SER A 8 23.61 7.93 13.80
C SER A 8 22.42 8.83 13.41
N VAL A 9 21.70 8.49 12.35
CA VAL A 9 20.53 9.26 11.90
C VAL A 9 19.36 8.98 12.87
N LYS A 10 18.79 10.03 13.44
CA LYS A 10 17.65 9.90 14.33
C LYS A 10 16.39 9.47 13.56
N LYS A 11 15.51 8.71 14.21
CA LYS A 11 14.24 8.20 13.64
C LYS A 11 13.41 9.33 13.00
N GLU A 12 13.41 10.51 13.61
CA GLU A 12 12.68 11.70 13.16
C GLU A 12 13.22 12.28 11.84
N ASP A 13 14.53 12.11 11.58
CA ASP A 13 15.22 12.68 10.43
C ASP A 13 15.24 11.73 9.22
N ILE A 14 14.86 10.46 9.38
CA ILE A 14 14.98 9.42 8.33
C ILE A 14 14.27 9.84 7.05
N GLN A 15 13.03 10.29 7.13
CA GLN A 15 12.24 10.71 5.97
C GLN A 15 12.86 11.92 5.26
N THR A 16 13.39 12.88 6.04
CA THR A 16 14.09 14.07 5.50
C THR A 16 15.34 13.64 4.73
N ARG A 17 16.13 12.70 5.28
CA ARG A 17 17.33 12.19 4.61
C ARG A 17 17.00 11.44 3.31
N TRP A 18 15.93 10.66 3.29
CA TRP A 18 15.48 10.01 2.04
C TRP A 18 15.02 11.03 0.99
N HIS A 19 14.38 12.13 1.40
CA HIS A 19 14.07 13.24 0.49
C HIS A 19 15.34 13.89 -0.08
N GLU A 20 16.37 14.12 0.75
CA GLU A 20 17.66 14.64 0.29
C GLU A 20 18.33 13.71 -0.73
N VAL A 21 18.37 12.40 -0.45
CA VAL A 21 18.90 11.39 -1.39
C VAL A 21 18.17 11.42 -2.72
N ARG A 22 16.83 11.47 -2.68
CA ARG A 22 16.01 11.53 -3.91
C ARG A 22 16.30 12.79 -4.71
N ASN A 23 16.41 13.95 -4.05
CA ASN A 23 16.72 15.20 -4.72
C ASN A 23 18.11 15.16 -5.36
N LEU A 24 19.13 14.71 -4.63
CA LEU A 24 20.50 14.57 -5.16
C LEU A 24 20.53 13.67 -6.41
N VAL A 25 19.83 12.52 -6.38
CA VAL A 25 19.76 11.61 -7.53
C VAL A 25 19.02 12.25 -8.72
N ASN A 26 17.96 13.02 -8.45
CA ASN A 26 17.22 13.71 -9.50
C ASN A 26 18.01 14.86 -10.12
N ASP A 27 18.80 15.59 -9.32
CA ASP A 27 19.65 16.70 -9.79
C ASP A 27 20.74 16.17 -10.74
N GLU A 28 21.34 15.01 -10.42
CA GLU A 28 22.35 14.38 -11.28
C GLU A 28 21.75 13.74 -12.56
N LYS A 29 20.45 13.56 -12.63
CA LYS A 29 19.80 12.95 -13.81
C LYS A 29 20.07 13.73 -15.09
N ALA A 30 20.14 15.05 -15.01
CA ALA A 30 20.42 15.92 -16.14
C ALA A 30 21.87 15.80 -16.67
N ALA A 31 22.81 15.35 -15.84
CA ALA A 31 24.21 15.16 -16.18
C ALA A 31 24.49 13.78 -16.85
N LEU A 32 23.49 12.87 -16.87
CA LEU A 32 23.66 11.55 -17.47
C LEU A 32 23.70 11.63 -19.02
N PRO A 33 24.46 10.73 -19.67
CA PRO A 33 24.50 10.64 -21.12
C PRO A 33 23.12 10.42 -21.75
N ALA A 34 22.92 10.95 -22.95
CA ALA A 34 21.68 10.71 -23.70
C ALA A 34 21.46 9.21 -23.96
N GLY A 35 20.24 8.73 -23.73
CA GLY A 35 19.87 7.30 -23.87
C GLY A 35 19.92 6.48 -22.59
N VAL A 36 20.31 7.05 -21.45
CA VAL A 36 20.24 6.39 -20.16
C VAL A 36 18.81 6.47 -19.63
N TYR A 37 18.23 5.30 -19.29
CA TYR A 37 16.94 5.19 -18.63
C TYR A 37 17.11 5.15 -17.10
N GLY A 38 16.44 6.04 -16.36
CA GLY A 38 16.59 6.20 -14.93
C GLY A 38 17.53 7.37 -14.56
N PRO A 39 18.10 7.42 -13.32
CA PRO A 39 17.89 6.50 -12.20
C PRO A 39 16.49 6.59 -11.59
N TYR A 40 15.98 5.46 -11.09
CA TYR A 40 14.74 5.39 -10.32
C TYR A 40 15.09 5.17 -8.85
N VAL A 41 14.61 6.05 -7.98
CA VAL A 41 14.81 5.92 -6.54
C VAL A 41 13.60 5.20 -5.95
N ASN A 42 13.85 4.05 -5.33
CA ASN A 42 12.87 3.38 -4.49
C ASN A 42 13.28 3.57 -3.03
N ASP A 43 12.60 4.43 -2.32
CA ASP A 43 12.82 4.80 -0.92
C ASP A 43 11.65 4.42 0.01
N ARG A 44 10.74 3.56 -0.49
CA ARG A 44 9.54 3.12 0.22
C ARG A 44 9.64 1.67 0.65
N PHE A 45 10.71 1.32 1.34
CA PHE A 45 10.93 -0.04 1.85
C PHE A 45 10.30 -0.29 3.22
N ASP A 46 9.90 0.78 3.91
CA ASP A 46 9.39 0.77 5.27
C ASP A 46 7.86 0.59 5.33
N ASP A 47 7.18 0.58 4.19
CA ASP A 47 5.76 0.27 4.11
C ASP A 47 5.54 -1.24 4.37
N VAL A 48 5.43 -1.65 5.63
CA VAL A 48 5.10 -3.02 5.99
C VAL A 48 3.59 -3.20 5.99
N TYR A 49 3.10 -4.09 5.12
CA TYR A 49 1.68 -4.43 5.05
C TYR A 49 1.35 -5.57 6.02
N GLY A 50 0.99 -5.20 7.24
CA GLY A 50 0.70 -6.16 8.31
C GLY A 50 -0.65 -6.85 8.17
N SER A 51 -1.61 -6.23 7.49
CA SER A 51 -2.93 -6.81 7.24
C SER A 51 -3.20 -6.86 5.74
N ILE A 52 -3.52 -8.05 5.23
CA ILE A 52 -3.82 -8.26 3.82
C ILE A 52 -5.15 -8.99 3.70
N TYR A 53 -6.05 -8.43 2.92
CA TYR A 53 -7.36 -8.99 2.62
C TYR A 53 -7.45 -9.36 1.14
N ALA A 54 -8.33 -10.30 0.79
CA ALA A 54 -8.59 -10.73 -0.57
C ALA A 54 -10.06 -10.55 -0.91
N VAL A 55 -10.37 -9.80 -1.95
CA VAL A 55 -11.72 -9.71 -2.51
C VAL A 55 -11.90 -10.83 -3.52
N THR A 56 -12.84 -11.72 -3.23
CA THR A 56 -13.18 -12.89 -4.04
C THR A 56 -14.66 -12.88 -4.41
N GLY A 57 -15.02 -13.61 -5.46
CA GLY A 57 -16.42 -13.77 -5.86
C GLY A 57 -16.48 -14.66 -7.10
N ASP A 58 -17.22 -15.77 -7.00
CA ASP A 58 -17.47 -16.66 -8.13
C ASP A 58 -18.55 -16.06 -9.02
N GLY A 59 -18.31 -16.04 -10.33
CA GLY A 59 -19.25 -15.47 -11.31
C GLY A 59 -19.17 -13.96 -11.50
N PHE A 60 -18.34 -13.25 -10.72
CA PHE A 60 -18.11 -11.83 -10.90
C PHE A 60 -16.95 -11.56 -11.85
N SER A 61 -17.12 -10.56 -12.70
CA SER A 61 -16.09 -10.08 -13.60
C SER A 61 -14.92 -9.44 -12.80
N TYR A 62 -13.77 -9.32 -13.44
CA TYR A 62 -12.63 -8.64 -12.83
C TYR A 62 -12.99 -7.19 -12.45
N GLU A 63 -13.73 -6.48 -13.32
CA GLU A 63 -14.15 -5.08 -13.11
C GLU A 63 -15.03 -4.91 -11.86
N GLU A 64 -15.96 -5.83 -11.63
CA GLU A 64 -16.82 -5.79 -10.44
C GLU A 64 -16.03 -6.01 -9.15
N LYS A 65 -15.09 -6.98 -9.17
CA LYS A 65 -14.16 -7.21 -8.05
C LYS A 65 -13.28 -5.99 -7.81
N ARG A 66 -12.78 -5.35 -8.87
CA ARG A 66 -11.96 -4.15 -8.77
C ARG A 66 -12.71 -2.97 -8.17
N LYS A 67 -13.94 -2.71 -8.61
CA LYS A 67 -14.79 -1.65 -8.03
C LYS A 67 -15.03 -1.86 -6.54
N SER A 68 -15.30 -3.09 -6.14
CA SER A 68 -15.48 -3.46 -4.74
C SER A 68 -14.19 -3.30 -3.94
N ALA A 69 -13.05 -3.72 -4.47
CA ALA A 69 -11.75 -3.54 -3.84
C ALA A 69 -11.37 -2.04 -3.70
N GLU A 70 -11.68 -1.20 -4.69
CA GLU A 70 -11.46 0.24 -4.61
C GLU A 70 -12.38 0.93 -3.59
N MET A 71 -13.62 0.48 -3.46
CA MET A 71 -14.52 0.95 -2.41
C MET A 71 -13.94 0.62 -1.03
N LEU A 72 -13.53 -0.63 -0.82
CA LEU A 72 -12.89 -1.08 0.42
C LEU A 72 -11.61 -0.32 0.72
N ARG A 73 -10.75 -0.12 -0.28
CA ARG A 73 -9.52 0.67 -0.14
C ARG A 73 -9.79 2.06 0.42
N ARG A 74 -10.82 2.75 -0.10
CA ARG A 74 -11.19 4.09 0.38
C ARG A 74 -11.68 4.07 1.82
N ARG A 75 -12.46 3.06 2.21
CA ARG A 75 -12.96 2.91 3.58
C ARG A 75 -11.84 2.59 4.57
N LEU A 76 -11.00 1.62 4.21
CA LEU A 76 -9.88 1.20 5.05
C LEU A 76 -8.84 2.32 5.20
N ALA A 77 -8.64 3.14 4.17
CA ALA A 77 -7.74 4.29 4.24
C ALA A 77 -8.22 5.39 5.21
N ALA A 78 -9.50 5.40 5.59
CA ALA A 78 -10.07 6.32 6.57
C ALA A 78 -10.03 5.79 8.01
N VAL A 79 -9.60 4.53 8.20
CA VAL A 79 -9.49 3.91 9.53
C VAL A 79 -8.31 4.52 10.29
N GLU A 80 -8.49 4.74 11.57
CA GLU A 80 -7.45 5.27 12.46
C GLU A 80 -6.21 4.37 12.47
N ASP A 81 -5.02 4.97 12.51
CA ASP A 81 -3.70 4.33 12.46
C ASP A 81 -3.35 3.66 11.13
N VAL A 82 -4.17 3.74 10.10
CA VAL A 82 -3.79 3.36 8.74
C VAL A 82 -2.91 4.45 8.14
N GLN A 83 -1.76 4.05 7.59
CA GLN A 83 -0.88 4.92 6.81
C GLN A 83 -1.21 4.86 5.32
N LYS A 84 -1.34 3.65 4.79
CA LYS A 84 -1.50 3.41 3.36
C LYS A 84 -2.32 2.15 3.11
N VAL A 85 -3.09 2.18 2.03
CA VAL A 85 -3.79 1.00 1.53
C VAL A 85 -3.47 0.84 0.05
N GLU A 86 -2.91 -0.30 -0.32
CA GLU A 86 -2.59 -0.66 -1.71
C GLU A 86 -3.43 -1.83 -2.19
N LEU A 87 -3.73 -1.82 -3.48
CA LEU A 87 -4.36 -2.95 -4.16
C LEU A 87 -3.29 -3.82 -4.80
N LEU A 88 -3.39 -5.14 -4.60
CA LEU A 88 -2.49 -6.14 -5.16
C LEU A 88 -3.20 -6.92 -6.26
N GLY A 89 -2.49 -7.26 -7.33
CA GLY A 89 -3.04 -7.98 -8.48
C GLY A 89 -3.95 -7.14 -9.35
N VAL A 90 -3.83 -5.81 -9.28
CA VAL A 90 -4.60 -4.91 -10.14
C VAL A 90 -3.92 -4.76 -11.48
N GLN A 91 -4.70 -4.97 -12.54
CA GLN A 91 -4.27 -4.76 -13.91
C GLN A 91 -4.50 -3.31 -14.32
N GLU A 92 -3.55 -2.76 -15.05
CA GLU A 92 -3.71 -1.45 -15.66
C GLU A 92 -4.72 -1.52 -16.80
N GLN A 93 -5.59 -0.54 -16.85
CA GLN A 93 -6.57 -0.38 -17.90
C GLN A 93 -6.00 0.52 -19.00
N ASN A 94 -5.90 -0.02 -20.19
CA ASN A 94 -5.36 0.68 -21.37
C ASN A 94 -6.44 0.85 -22.43
N ILE A 95 -6.30 1.90 -23.21
CA ILE A 95 -7.07 2.11 -24.42
C ILE A 95 -6.21 1.70 -25.60
N TYR A 96 -6.64 0.70 -26.33
CA TYR A 96 -5.99 0.21 -27.53
C TYR A 96 -6.67 0.83 -28.75
N ILE A 97 -5.86 1.37 -29.64
CA ILE A 97 -6.30 1.94 -30.94
C ILE A 97 -5.74 1.05 -32.03
N GLU A 98 -6.58 0.15 -32.52
CA GLU A 98 -6.25 -0.78 -33.61
C GLU A 98 -6.55 -0.13 -34.95
N MET A 99 -5.52 0.26 -35.68
CA MET A 99 -5.65 0.94 -36.98
C MET A 99 -5.82 -0.06 -38.11
N ASP A 100 -6.85 0.13 -38.95
CA ASP A 100 -7.05 -0.63 -40.17
C ASP A 100 -6.24 -0.02 -41.34
N GLN A 101 -5.18 -0.72 -41.75
CA GLN A 101 -4.28 -0.24 -42.82
C GLN A 101 -4.98 -0.04 -44.16
N ASN A 102 -6.00 -0.87 -44.47
CA ASN A 102 -6.74 -0.74 -45.73
C ASN A 102 -7.61 0.51 -45.71
N LYS A 103 -8.26 0.77 -44.59
CA LYS A 103 -9.04 2.00 -44.40
C LYS A 103 -8.14 3.23 -44.42
N LEU A 104 -7.02 3.23 -43.71
CA LEU A 104 -6.06 4.35 -43.74
C LEU A 104 -5.58 4.65 -45.18
N ALA A 105 -5.21 3.61 -45.93
CA ALA A 105 -4.79 3.77 -47.32
C ALA A 105 -5.91 4.34 -48.21
N SER A 106 -7.18 3.94 -47.99
CA SER A 106 -8.32 4.47 -48.76
C SER A 106 -8.60 5.95 -48.46
N PHE A 107 -8.21 6.44 -47.30
CA PHE A 107 -8.28 7.85 -46.91
C PHE A 107 -6.98 8.63 -47.21
N GLY A 108 -5.95 7.96 -47.78
CA GLY A 108 -4.66 8.57 -48.10
C GLY A 108 -3.81 8.95 -46.90
N MET A 109 -3.97 8.22 -45.78
CA MET A 109 -3.28 8.48 -44.53
C MET A 109 -2.22 7.43 -44.21
N ASN A 110 -1.21 7.86 -43.44
CA ASN A 110 -0.24 6.99 -42.81
C ASN A 110 -0.52 6.87 -41.28
N PRO A 111 -0.16 5.74 -40.64
CA PRO A 111 -0.28 5.60 -39.20
C PRO A 111 0.37 6.73 -38.38
N SER A 112 1.49 7.28 -38.92
CA SER A 112 2.19 8.42 -38.29
C SER A 112 1.36 9.70 -38.23
N ASP A 113 0.43 9.90 -39.16
CA ASP A 113 -0.47 11.06 -39.16
C ASP A 113 -1.48 10.96 -38.04
N VAL A 114 -2.01 9.75 -37.79
CA VAL A 114 -2.91 9.48 -36.69
C VAL A 114 -2.19 9.71 -35.31
N PHE A 115 -0.96 9.20 -35.18
CA PHE A 115 -0.14 9.44 -34.00
C PHE A 115 0.06 10.93 -33.71
N ARG A 116 0.39 11.70 -34.73
CA ARG A 116 0.60 13.15 -34.62
C ARG A 116 -0.67 13.86 -34.17
N ILE A 117 -1.82 13.49 -34.71
CA ILE A 117 -3.12 14.07 -34.33
C ILE A 117 -3.45 13.73 -32.87
N LEU A 118 -3.28 12.47 -32.46
CA LEU A 118 -3.50 12.05 -31.09
C LEU A 118 -2.57 12.76 -30.09
N GLN A 119 -1.29 12.95 -30.44
CA GLN A 119 -0.36 13.73 -29.63
C GLN A 119 -0.78 15.19 -29.52
N GLN A 120 -1.26 15.81 -30.58
CA GLN A 120 -1.75 17.18 -30.53
C GLN A 120 -3.01 17.33 -29.68
N GLN A 121 -3.92 16.35 -29.72
CA GLN A 121 -5.15 16.33 -28.95
C GLN A 121 -4.89 15.97 -27.44
N SER A 122 -3.85 15.18 -27.16
CA SER A 122 -3.46 14.80 -25.80
C SER A 122 -2.61 15.85 -25.09
N ALA A 123 -2.07 16.83 -25.82
CA ALA A 123 -1.30 17.90 -25.24
C ALA A 123 -2.21 18.74 -24.34
N MET A 124 -2.06 18.61 -23.01
CA MET A 124 -2.68 19.52 -22.04
C MET A 124 -2.07 20.91 -22.24
N MET A 125 -2.72 21.74 -23.04
CA MET A 125 -2.31 23.13 -23.15
C MET A 125 -2.90 23.92 -21.97
N PRO A 126 -2.06 24.62 -21.19
CA PRO A 126 -2.58 25.61 -20.26
C PRO A 126 -3.32 26.69 -21.07
N ALA A 127 -4.64 26.72 -20.94
CA ALA A 127 -5.51 27.64 -21.71
C ALA A 127 -5.44 29.09 -21.22
N GLY A 128 -4.59 29.39 -20.24
CA GLY A 128 -4.38 30.71 -19.67
C GLY A 128 -4.92 30.86 -18.26
N THR A 129 -4.79 32.05 -17.72
CA THR A 129 -5.26 32.41 -16.38
C THR A 129 -6.22 33.57 -16.51
N ILE A 130 -7.44 33.42 -16.00
CA ILE A 130 -8.37 34.56 -15.86
C ILE A 130 -8.02 35.26 -14.56
N HIS A 131 -7.67 36.54 -14.68
CA HIS A 131 -7.47 37.42 -13.56
C HIS A 131 -8.82 38.07 -13.17
N THR A 132 -9.36 37.69 -12.03
CA THR A 132 -10.49 38.37 -11.45
C THR A 132 -9.99 39.34 -10.37
N SER A 133 -10.83 40.28 -9.93
CA SER A 133 -10.48 41.25 -8.90
C SER A 133 -10.06 40.65 -7.56
N SER A 134 -10.32 39.33 -7.33
CA SER A 134 -10.05 38.64 -6.06
C SER A 134 -9.25 37.33 -6.20
N ARG A 135 -9.15 36.76 -7.39
CA ARG A 135 -8.48 35.44 -7.60
C ARG A 135 -7.92 35.30 -9.02
N ASN A 136 -6.82 34.56 -9.13
CA ASN A 136 -6.31 34.06 -10.39
C ASN A 136 -6.87 32.65 -10.62
N VAL A 137 -7.70 32.45 -11.62
CA VAL A 137 -8.27 31.14 -11.99
C VAL A 137 -7.52 30.60 -13.19
N ALA A 138 -6.74 29.54 -13.00
CA ALA A 138 -6.10 28.84 -14.10
C ALA A 138 -7.16 28.01 -14.84
N ILE A 139 -7.31 28.27 -16.14
CA ILE A 139 -8.16 27.47 -17.01
C ILE A 139 -7.33 26.29 -17.53
N ARG A 140 -7.80 25.08 -17.25
CA ARG A 140 -7.35 23.85 -17.91
C ARG A 140 -8.41 23.42 -18.91
N VAL A 141 -7.98 23.15 -20.13
CA VAL A 141 -8.80 22.37 -21.06
C VAL A 141 -8.46 20.92 -20.79
N ASP A 142 -9.39 20.18 -20.18
CA ASP A 142 -9.27 18.74 -20.06
C ASP A 142 -9.32 18.16 -21.49
N GLY A 143 -8.26 17.45 -21.87
CA GLY A 143 -8.18 16.81 -23.16
C GLY A 143 -9.33 15.80 -23.34
N LEU A 144 -9.82 15.71 -24.55
CA LEU A 144 -10.95 14.85 -25.01
C LEU A 144 -10.72 13.32 -24.82
N LEU A 145 -9.63 12.90 -24.15
CA LEU A 145 -9.20 11.49 -24.12
C LEU A 145 -9.78 10.68 -22.94
N GLY A 146 -10.88 11.13 -22.35
CA GLY A 146 -11.44 10.52 -21.12
C GLY A 146 -12.31 9.26 -21.35
N SER A 147 -12.78 9.00 -22.57
CA SER A 147 -13.62 7.83 -22.86
C SER A 147 -13.36 7.28 -24.27
N VAL A 148 -13.75 6.01 -24.49
CA VAL A 148 -13.68 5.37 -25.82
C VAL A 148 -14.44 6.17 -26.85
N GLU A 149 -15.68 6.59 -26.51
CA GLU A 149 -16.53 7.38 -27.42
C GLU A 149 -15.91 8.75 -27.75
N ALA A 150 -15.28 9.40 -26.78
CA ALA A 150 -14.60 10.67 -27.02
C ALA A 150 -13.42 10.50 -27.99
N LEU A 151 -12.68 9.40 -27.87
CA LEU A 151 -11.59 9.05 -28.78
C LEU A 151 -12.09 8.72 -30.19
N GLU A 152 -13.14 7.90 -30.32
CA GLU A 152 -13.72 7.53 -31.58
C GLU A 152 -14.23 8.77 -32.35
N ASN A 153 -14.73 9.77 -31.64
CA ASN A 153 -15.25 11.01 -32.22
C ASN A 153 -14.19 12.09 -32.49
N ILE A 154 -12.90 11.81 -32.28
CA ILE A 154 -11.84 12.76 -32.64
C ILE A 154 -11.87 13.06 -34.14
N PRO A 155 -12.04 14.35 -34.54
CA PRO A 155 -12.06 14.71 -35.93
C PRO A 155 -10.64 14.65 -36.54
N ILE A 156 -10.53 13.96 -37.63
CA ILE A 156 -9.32 13.84 -38.44
C ILE A 156 -9.54 14.57 -39.75
N HIS A 157 -8.67 15.54 -40.05
CA HIS A 157 -8.73 16.31 -41.30
C HIS A 157 -7.60 15.88 -42.23
N VAL A 158 -7.95 15.47 -43.43
CA VAL A 158 -6.99 15.18 -44.54
C VAL A 158 -7.39 15.91 -45.76
N GLY A 159 -6.65 16.96 -46.10
CA GLY A 159 -7.02 17.88 -47.16
C GLY A 159 -8.37 18.56 -46.88
N GLU A 160 -9.33 18.43 -47.79
CA GLU A 160 -10.69 18.98 -47.64
C GLU A 160 -11.69 18.00 -46.99
N ARG A 161 -11.24 16.80 -46.63
CA ARG A 161 -12.10 15.76 -46.03
C ARG A 161 -11.94 15.72 -44.54
N SER A 162 -13.07 15.55 -43.82
CA SER A 162 -13.12 15.32 -42.37
C SER A 162 -13.81 14.00 -42.12
N PHE A 163 -13.25 13.20 -41.22
CA PHE A 163 -13.80 11.94 -40.73
C PHE A 163 -13.39 11.77 -39.25
N HIS A 164 -13.90 10.74 -38.58
CA HIS A 164 -13.61 10.48 -37.17
C HIS A 164 -12.57 9.35 -37.03
N LEU A 165 -11.87 9.34 -35.90
CA LEU A 165 -10.91 8.27 -35.60
C LEU A 165 -11.56 6.88 -35.68
N GLY A 166 -12.81 6.73 -35.22
CA GLY A 166 -13.57 5.49 -35.29
C GLY A 166 -13.82 4.96 -36.72
N ASP A 167 -13.73 5.81 -37.75
CA ASP A 167 -13.87 5.39 -39.15
C ASP A 167 -12.65 4.59 -39.61
N VAL A 168 -11.46 4.89 -39.09
CA VAL A 168 -10.17 4.32 -39.54
C VAL A 168 -9.49 3.42 -38.50
N ALA A 169 -9.95 3.47 -37.25
CA ALA A 169 -9.43 2.67 -36.13
C ALA A 169 -10.56 2.14 -35.28
N LYS A 170 -10.32 0.98 -34.65
CA LYS A 170 -11.16 0.44 -33.60
C LYS A 170 -10.57 0.83 -32.26
N VAL A 171 -11.32 1.53 -31.42
CA VAL A 171 -10.91 1.92 -30.09
C VAL A 171 -11.51 0.95 -29.07
N THR A 172 -10.68 0.34 -28.24
CA THR A 172 -11.13 -0.65 -27.25
C THR A 172 -10.45 -0.36 -25.93
N GLN A 173 -11.23 -0.27 -24.87
CA GLN A 173 -10.70 -0.18 -23.50
C GLN A 173 -10.64 -1.57 -22.91
N THR A 174 -9.46 -2.05 -22.58
CA THR A 174 -9.25 -3.36 -21.97
C THR A 174 -8.05 -3.34 -21.03
N TYR A 175 -7.87 -4.42 -20.30
CA TYR A 175 -6.73 -4.58 -19.39
C TYR A 175 -5.48 -4.98 -20.15
N THR A 176 -4.31 -4.64 -19.60
CA THR A 176 -3.01 -4.99 -20.16
C THR A 176 -2.90 -6.49 -20.39
N THR A 177 -2.50 -6.88 -21.60
CA THR A 177 -2.23 -8.27 -21.99
C THR A 177 -0.77 -8.37 -22.44
N PRO A 178 0.04 -9.30 -21.89
CA PRO A 178 -0.28 -10.26 -20.82
C PRO A 178 -0.48 -9.58 -19.46
N GLU A 179 -1.22 -10.22 -18.56
CA GLU A 179 -1.47 -9.74 -17.21
C GLU A 179 -0.15 -9.49 -16.46
N SER A 180 0.04 -8.27 -15.96
CA SER A 180 1.31 -7.83 -15.35
C SER A 180 1.45 -8.21 -13.88
N SER A 181 0.34 -8.32 -13.17
CA SER A 181 0.28 -8.62 -11.74
C SER A 181 -0.92 -9.51 -11.46
N LEU A 182 -0.67 -10.63 -10.78
CA LEU A 182 -1.70 -11.60 -10.44
C LEU A 182 -1.73 -11.79 -8.92
N PHE A 183 -2.94 -11.87 -8.38
CA PHE A 183 -3.18 -12.20 -6.99
C PHE A 183 -4.21 -13.32 -6.89
N TYR A 184 -3.85 -14.37 -6.14
CA TYR A 184 -4.70 -15.53 -5.93
C TYR A 184 -4.96 -15.74 -4.44
N PHE A 185 -6.17 -16.11 -4.11
CA PHE A 185 -6.54 -16.51 -2.77
C PHE A 185 -7.27 -17.86 -2.84
N ASN A 186 -6.75 -18.85 -2.13
CA ASN A 186 -7.26 -20.23 -2.14
C ASN A 186 -7.42 -20.81 -3.56
N GLY A 187 -6.46 -20.51 -4.45
CA GLY A 187 -6.45 -20.99 -5.83
C GLY A 187 -7.41 -20.26 -6.78
N LYS A 188 -8.12 -19.24 -6.31
CA LYS A 188 -9.04 -18.43 -7.13
C LYS A 188 -8.44 -17.04 -7.40
N PRO A 189 -8.66 -16.47 -8.62
CA PRO A 189 -8.24 -15.11 -8.91
C PRO A 189 -8.96 -14.11 -7.99
N ALA A 190 -8.20 -13.28 -7.32
CA ALA A 190 -8.67 -12.31 -6.35
C ALA A 190 -7.99 -10.95 -6.54
N ILE A 191 -8.47 -9.93 -5.86
CA ILE A 191 -7.77 -8.66 -5.72
C ILE A 191 -7.40 -8.51 -4.25
N GLY A 192 -6.09 -8.35 -4.00
CA GLY A 192 -5.57 -8.14 -2.67
C GLY A 192 -5.71 -6.68 -2.22
N ILE A 193 -5.93 -6.48 -0.93
CA ILE A 193 -5.95 -5.16 -0.28
C ILE A 193 -4.94 -5.23 0.85
N ALA A 194 -3.82 -4.55 0.69
CA ALA A 194 -2.74 -4.52 1.64
C ALA A 194 -2.79 -3.22 2.44
N VAL A 195 -2.78 -3.34 3.77
CA VAL A 195 -2.89 -2.22 4.71
C VAL A 195 -1.61 -2.09 5.50
N SER A 196 -1.00 -0.90 5.49
CA SER A 196 0.14 -0.56 6.32
C SER A 196 -0.26 0.35 7.48
N MET A 197 0.38 0.13 8.61
CA MET A 197 0.16 0.90 9.83
C MET A 197 1.02 2.17 9.86
N ARG A 198 0.46 3.24 10.40
CA ARG A 198 1.20 4.48 10.64
C ARG A 198 2.31 4.28 11.68
N VAL A 199 3.44 4.92 11.47
CA VAL A 199 4.55 4.92 12.44
C VAL A 199 4.08 5.42 13.79
N GLY A 200 4.28 4.61 14.84
CA GLY A 200 3.82 4.90 16.20
C GLY A 200 2.35 4.54 16.48
N GLY A 201 1.64 3.94 15.51
CA GLY A 201 0.30 3.40 15.71
C GLY A 201 0.31 2.14 16.59
N ASN A 202 -0.87 1.76 17.08
CA ASN A 202 -1.05 0.54 17.86
C ASN A 202 -1.63 -0.58 16.99
N ASN A 203 -0.87 -1.65 16.82
CA ASN A 203 -1.23 -2.75 15.94
C ASN A 203 -2.50 -3.50 16.37
N LEU A 204 -2.73 -3.66 17.66
CA LEU A 204 -3.94 -4.33 18.19
C LEU A 204 -5.18 -3.49 17.95
N THR A 205 -5.11 -2.20 18.28
CA THR A 205 -6.21 -1.25 18.02
C THR A 205 -6.52 -1.13 16.54
N LEU A 206 -5.48 -1.09 15.69
CA LEU A 206 -5.64 -1.10 14.23
C LEU A 206 -6.39 -2.35 13.77
N GLY A 207 -6.00 -3.54 14.25
CA GLY A 207 -6.66 -4.80 13.92
C GLY A 207 -8.14 -4.79 14.25
N ASP A 208 -8.51 -4.33 15.44
CA ASP A 208 -9.91 -4.22 15.87
C ASP A 208 -10.69 -3.22 15.01
N ASN A 209 -10.07 -2.10 14.64
CA ASN A 209 -10.69 -1.08 13.79
C ASN A 209 -10.89 -1.59 12.36
N LEU A 210 -9.88 -2.27 11.80
CA LEU A 210 -9.97 -2.89 10.48
C LEU A 210 -11.05 -3.96 10.44
N ASN A 211 -11.11 -4.86 11.41
CA ASN A 211 -12.10 -5.91 11.47
C ASN A 211 -13.53 -5.35 11.54
N ARG A 212 -13.74 -4.30 12.34
CA ARG A 212 -15.04 -3.62 12.40
C ARG A 212 -15.44 -2.99 11.07
N GLU A 213 -14.49 -2.37 10.37
CA GLU A 213 -14.77 -1.75 9.07
C GLU A 213 -14.98 -2.80 7.97
N ILE A 214 -14.25 -3.90 8.00
CA ILE A 214 -14.48 -5.04 7.08
C ILE A 214 -15.88 -5.63 7.27
N GLU A 215 -16.29 -5.89 8.52
CA GLU A 215 -17.63 -6.44 8.79
C GLU A 215 -18.75 -5.48 8.34
N ARG A 216 -18.58 -4.18 8.54
CA ARG A 216 -19.52 -3.18 8.01
C ARG A 216 -19.56 -3.18 6.48
N SER A 217 -18.39 -3.30 5.86
CA SER A 217 -18.25 -3.25 4.40
C SER A 217 -18.81 -4.48 3.71
N LYS A 218 -18.86 -5.64 4.37
CA LYS A 218 -19.48 -6.86 3.83
C LYS A 218 -20.95 -6.66 3.47
N ALA A 219 -21.66 -5.83 4.23
CA ALA A 219 -23.07 -5.54 3.96
C ALA A 219 -23.30 -4.76 2.64
N ASP A 220 -22.30 -4.04 2.16
CA ASP A 220 -22.36 -3.24 0.93
C ASP A 220 -21.79 -3.97 -0.29
N LEU A 221 -21.25 -5.17 -0.10
CA LEU A 221 -20.78 -5.99 -1.21
C LEU A 221 -21.93 -6.68 -1.92
N PRO A 222 -21.82 -6.89 -3.25
CA PRO A 222 -22.76 -7.72 -3.98
C PRO A 222 -22.86 -9.14 -3.39
N ALA A 223 -24.07 -9.69 -3.34
CA ALA A 223 -24.28 -11.04 -2.82
C ALA A 223 -23.46 -12.08 -3.61
N GLY A 224 -22.59 -12.82 -2.91
CA GLY A 224 -21.66 -13.80 -3.51
C GLY A 224 -20.22 -13.28 -3.66
N MET A 225 -19.96 -12.00 -3.37
CA MET A 225 -18.59 -11.53 -3.10
C MET A 225 -18.25 -11.71 -1.63
N ASP A 226 -16.98 -12.06 -1.36
CA ASP A 226 -16.49 -12.23 0.00
C ASP A 226 -15.11 -11.58 0.18
N ILE A 227 -14.80 -11.26 1.44
CA ILE A 227 -13.51 -10.72 1.85
C ILE A 227 -12.81 -11.78 2.69
N GLY A 228 -11.78 -12.40 2.12
CA GLY A 228 -10.92 -13.35 2.83
C GLY A 228 -9.76 -12.63 3.52
N LEU A 229 -9.36 -13.13 4.67
CA LEU A 229 -8.19 -12.66 5.39
C LEU A 229 -6.96 -13.48 4.95
N VAL A 230 -5.91 -12.81 4.48
CA VAL A 230 -4.68 -13.43 3.96
C VAL A 230 -3.56 -13.34 4.99
N ALA A 231 -3.37 -12.16 5.55
CA ALA A 231 -2.38 -11.92 6.60
C ALA A 231 -2.98 -11.03 7.70
N ASP A 232 -2.74 -11.43 8.94
CA ASP A 232 -3.27 -10.78 10.14
C ASP A 232 -2.15 -10.61 11.18
N GLN A 233 -1.31 -9.61 10.99
CA GLN A 233 -0.26 -9.31 11.94
C GLN A 233 -0.79 -8.89 13.33
N PRO A 234 -1.88 -8.11 13.45
CA PRO A 234 -2.52 -7.84 14.73
C PRO A 234 -2.81 -9.10 15.55
N LYS A 235 -3.36 -10.13 14.91
CA LYS A 235 -3.63 -11.42 15.56
C LYS A 235 -2.36 -12.10 16.02
N VAL A 236 -1.33 -12.16 15.17
CA VAL A 236 -0.02 -12.76 15.50
C VAL A 236 0.63 -12.03 16.68
N VAL A 237 0.54 -10.70 16.71
CA VAL A 237 1.07 -9.90 17.84
C VAL A 237 0.30 -10.20 19.11
N ASN A 238 -1.03 -10.29 19.06
CA ASN A 238 -1.85 -10.61 20.22
C ASN A 238 -1.55 -12.00 20.77
N GLU A 239 -1.45 -13.01 19.90
CA GLU A 239 -1.06 -14.38 20.26
C GLU A 239 0.33 -14.40 20.90
N SER A 240 1.31 -13.69 20.32
CA SER A 240 2.68 -13.61 20.85
C SER A 240 2.73 -12.97 22.25
N ILE A 241 1.91 -11.94 22.49
CA ILE A 241 1.80 -11.31 23.83
C ILE A 241 1.17 -12.29 24.84
N HIS A 242 0.15 -13.03 24.41
CA HIS A 242 -0.50 -14.02 25.25
C HIS A 242 0.46 -15.14 25.63
N ASP A 243 1.12 -15.74 24.66
CA ASP A 243 2.12 -16.82 24.87
C ASP A 243 3.27 -16.37 25.78
N PHE A 244 3.73 -15.12 25.57
CA PHE A 244 4.74 -14.54 26.45
C PHE A 244 4.24 -14.40 27.89
N THR A 245 3.02 -13.89 28.08
CA THR A 245 2.45 -13.67 29.42
C THR A 245 2.25 -15.01 30.14
N GLU A 246 1.81 -16.03 29.43
CA GLU A 246 1.67 -17.40 29.96
C GLU A 246 3.02 -17.98 30.35
N SER A 247 4.02 -17.91 29.46
CA SER A 247 5.38 -18.37 29.72
C SER A 247 6.06 -17.64 30.87
N LEU A 248 5.82 -16.32 31.00
CA LEU A 248 6.32 -15.52 32.10
C LEU A 248 5.71 -15.97 33.43
N LEU A 249 4.40 -16.19 33.47
CA LEU A 249 3.69 -16.66 34.67
C LEU A 249 4.16 -18.04 35.05
N GLU A 250 4.33 -18.95 34.09
CA GLU A 250 4.86 -20.30 34.33
C GLU A 250 6.29 -20.25 34.91
N ALA A 251 7.18 -19.44 34.34
CA ALA A 251 8.53 -19.23 34.81
C ALA A 251 8.53 -18.71 36.26
N ILE A 252 7.68 -17.73 36.58
CA ILE A 252 7.55 -17.21 37.96
C ILE A 252 7.12 -18.33 38.94
N VAL A 253 6.15 -19.15 38.56
CA VAL A 253 5.66 -20.26 39.37
C VAL A 253 6.75 -21.29 39.62
N ILE A 254 7.51 -21.67 38.60
CA ILE A 254 8.62 -22.62 38.70
C ILE A 254 9.71 -22.09 39.60
N VAL A 255 10.14 -20.83 39.42
CA VAL A 255 11.18 -20.21 40.27
C VAL A 255 10.70 -20.10 41.72
N MET A 256 9.44 -19.73 41.97
CA MET A 256 8.87 -19.72 43.31
C MET A 256 8.90 -21.11 43.94
N ALA A 257 8.45 -22.14 43.23
CA ALA A 257 8.45 -23.51 43.72
C ALA A 257 9.87 -23.99 44.09
N ALA A 258 10.84 -23.76 43.20
CA ALA A 258 12.24 -24.09 43.44
C ALA A 258 12.81 -23.33 44.66
N SER A 259 12.49 -22.07 44.82
CA SER A 259 12.91 -21.24 45.96
C SER A 259 12.31 -21.69 47.29
N PHE A 260 11.03 -22.07 47.28
CA PHE A 260 10.40 -22.64 48.53
C PHE A 260 11.06 -23.96 48.94
N LEU A 261 11.40 -24.81 47.97
CA LEU A 261 12.06 -26.10 48.25
C LEU A 261 13.51 -25.93 48.73
N SER A 262 14.25 -24.94 48.18
CA SER A 262 15.68 -24.76 48.47
C SER A 262 15.95 -23.87 49.68
N LEU A 263 15.19 -22.78 49.85
CA LEU A 263 15.45 -21.73 50.85
C LEU A 263 14.49 -21.73 52.04
N GLY A 264 13.44 -22.56 51.98
CA GLY A 264 12.40 -22.59 53.01
C GLY A 264 11.36 -21.50 52.83
N LEU A 265 10.32 -21.59 53.70
CA LEU A 265 9.07 -20.84 53.52
C LEU A 265 9.23 -19.33 53.61
N TRP A 266 9.98 -18.81 54.56
CA TRP A 266 10.14 -17.37 54.80
C TRP A 266 10.99 -16.69 53.68
N SER A 267 12.10 -17.29 53.31
CA SER A 267 12.96 -16.76 52.22
C SER A 267 12.28 -16.90 50.87
N GLY A 268 11.53 -17.98 50.64
CA GLY A 268 10.74 -18.18 49.43
C GLY A 268 9.65 -17.13 49.25
N ILE A 269 8.95 -16.69 50.29
CA ILE A 269 7.94 -15.61 50.20
C ILE A 269 8.58 -14.28 49.80
N VAL A 270 9.74 -13.94 50.37
CA VAL A 270 10.45 -12.69 50.02
C VAL A 270 10.83 -12.70 48.53
N LEU A 271 11.38 -13.80 48.05
CA LEU A 271 11.76 -13.94 46.63
C LEU A 271 10.54 -13.91 45.72
N ALA A 272 9.46 -14.58 46.11
CA ALA A 272 8.18 -14.58 45.39
C ALA A 272 7.57 -13.19 45.22
N LEU A 273 7.78 -12.29 46.17
CA LEU A 273 7.37 -10.88 46.07
C LEU A 273 8.34 -10.03 45.24
N CYS A 274 9.65 -10.30 45.34
CA CYS A 274 10.67 -9.54 44.63
C CYS A 274 10.55 -9.71 43.12
N ILE A 275 10.29 -10.92 42.61
CA ILE A 275 10.23 -11.19 41.17
C ILE A 275 9.18 -10.32 40.44
N PRO A 276 7.89 -10.32 40.84
CA PRO A 276 6.91 -9.45 40.20
C PRO A 276 7.24 -7.97 40.30
N VAL A 277 7.82 -7.53 41.42
CA VAL A 277 8.23 -6.13 41.62
C VAL A 277 9.33 -5.73 40.64
N VAL A 278 10.34 -6.59 40.45
CA VAL A 278 11.42 -6.34 39.46
C VAL A 278 10.88 -6.31 38.05
N VAL A 279 9.99 -7.22 37.68
CA VAL A 279 9.33 -7.23 36.33
C VAL A 279 8.53 -5.95 36.15
N CYS A 280 7.70 -5.53 37.08
CA CYS A 280 6.96 -4.29 37.01
C CYS A 280 7.88 -3.06 36.89
N ALA A 281 8.98 -3.03 37.65
CA ALA A 281 9.97 -1.96 37.60
C ALA A 281 10.64 -1.92 36.24
N THR A 282 10.95 -3.06 35.63
CA THR A 282 11.53 -3.17 34.29
C THR A 282 10.57 -2.62 33.22
N PHE A 283 9.29 -2.97 33.27
CA PHE A 283 8.27 -2.44 32.35
C PHE A 283 8.08 -0.93 32.52
N LEU A 284 8.10 -0.41 33.76
CA LEU A 284 8.04 1.02 34.01
C LEU A 284 9.26 1.75 33.43
N PHE A 285 10.45 1.17 33.58
CA PHE A 285 11.68 1.72 33.03
C PHE A 285 11.68 1.71 31.50
N MET A 286 11.24 0.61 30.88
CA MET A 286 11.08 0.52 29.42
C MET A 286 10.13 1.60 28.91
N LYS A 287 8.97 1.77 29.57
CA LYS A 287 8.00 2.81 29.21
C LYS A 287 8.60 4.21 29.33
N TRP A 288 9.38 4.46 30.39
CA TRP A 288 10.04 5.76 30.59
C TRP A 288 11.10 6.05 29.55
N GLN A 289 11.82 5.03 29.10
CA GLN A 289 12.84 5.14 28.03
C GLN A 289 12.22 5.14 26.61
N GLY A 290 10.92 4.94 26.48
CA GLY A 290 10.29 4.84 25.15
C GLY A 290 10.65 3.57 24.38
N ILE A 291 11.02 2.51 25.11
CA ILE A 291 11.34 1.20 24.52
C ILE A 291 10.02 0.44 24.34
N ASP A 292 9.67 0.17 23.09
CA ASP A 292 8.48 -0.59 22.76
C ASP A 292 8.64 -2.08 23.14
N LEU A 293 7.51 -2.73 23.44
CA LEU A 293 7.45 -4.17 23.68
C LEU A 293 7.63 -4.92 22.36
N HIS A 294 8.82 -5.47 22.15
CA HIS A 294 9.16 -6.33 21.02
C HIS A 294 9.41 -7.76 21.49
N ILE A 295 9.25 -8.75 20.61
CA ILE A 295 9.54 -10.15 20.90
C ILE A 295 10.96 -10.33 21.46
N VAL A 296 11.92 -9.56 20.95
CA VAL A 296 13.32 -9.57 21.41
C VAL A 296 13.45 -9.05 22.85
N SER A 297 12.78 -7.94 23.20
CA SER A 297 12.83 -7.38 24.57
C SER A 297 12.12 -8.29 25.57
N LEU A 298 11.04 -8.94 25.15
CA LEU A 298 10.32 -9.93 25.96
C LEU A 298 11.16 -11.18 26.15
N GLY A 299 11.83 -11.68 25.12
CA GLY A 299 12.76 -12.81 25.23
C GLY A 299 13.95 -12.52 26.16
N ALA A 300 14.53 -11.33 26.08
CA ALA A 300 15.60 -10.91 27.00
C ALA A 300 15.13 -10.89 28.47
N LEU A 301 13.88 -10.51 28.71
CA LEU A 301 13.28 -10.49 30.06
C LEU A 301 13.09 -11.91 30.62
N ILE A 302 12.64 -12.88 29.80
CA ILE A 302 12.54 -14.28 30.21
C ILE A 302 13.92 -14.85 30.54
N VAL A 303 14.92 -14.60 29.69
CA VAL A 303 16.30 -15.06 29.93
C VAL A 303 16.86 -14.46 31.22
N SER A 304 16.63 -13.18 31.48
CA SER A 304 17.10 -12.52 32.71
C SER A 304 16.42 -13.08 33.98
N LEU A 305 15.13 -13.44 33.89
CA LEU A 305 14.41 -14.12 34.95
C LEU A 305 14.96 -15.52 35.28
N GLY A 306 15.40 -16.25 34.20
CA GLY A 306 16.02 -17.58 34.39
C GLY A 306 17.44 -17.54 34.96
N LEU A 307 18.08 -16.38 34.99
CA LEU A 307 19.42 -16.14 35.57
C LEU A 307 19.36 -15.65 37.01
N LEU A 308 18.19 -15.29 37.51
CA LEU A 308 17.93 -14.83 38.85
C LEU A 308 17.70 -16.03 39.77
#